data_055d8bfa9ba3988c9d8e8246bdd82afc
#
_entry.id   055d8bfa9ba3988c9d8e8246bdd82afc
#
_cell.length_a   1.000
_cell.length_b   1.000
_cell.length_c   1.000
_cell.angle_alpha   90.00
_cell.angle_beta   90.00
_cell.angle_gamma   90.00
#
_symmetry.space_group_name_H-M   'P 1'
#
loop_
_entity.id
_entity.type
_entity.pdbx_description
1 polymer ?
#
loop_
_entity_poly.entity_id
_entity_poly.type
_entity_poly.pdbx_seq_one_letter_code
_entity_poly.pdbx_strand_id
1 'polypeptide(L)'
;MNKKQWLGLGLVAVAAVGLAACGNRSSRNAASSSDVKTKAAIVTDTGGVDDKSFNQSAWEGLQDWGKEHNLSKDKGFTYFQSTSEADYANNLQQAAGSYNLIFGVGFALHNAVEEAAKDHSDLNYVLIDDVIKDQKNVASVTFADNESGYLAGVAAAKTTK
;
A
#
# COMPACT_ATOMS: atom_id res chain seq x y z
N MET A 1 67.07 -22.82 2.98
CA MET A 1 65.70 -22.89 3.53
C MET A 1 65.43 -24.33 3.98
N ASN A 2 65.25 -24.54 5.27
CA ASN A 2 65.10 -25.88 5.85
C ASN A 2 63.67 -26.43 5.61
N LYS A 3 63.60 -27.75 5.32
CA LYS A 3 62.33 -28.47 5.08
C LYS A 3 61.26 -28.25 6.17
N LYS A 4 61.66 -27.87 7.37
CA LYS A 4 60.74 -27.55 8.49
C LYS A 4 59.99 -26.22 8.33
N GLN A 5 60.51 -25.28 7.53
CA GLN A 5 59.83 -23.98 7.28
C GLN A 5 58.73 -24.08 6.22
N TRP A 6 58.81 -25.08 5.33
CA TRP A 6 57.78 -25.32 4.33
C TRP A 6 56.52 -26.00 4.90
N LEU A 7 56.66 -26.82 5.95
CA LEU A 7 55.49 -27.41 6.61
C LEU A 7 54.68 -26.38 7.40
N GLY A 8 55.33 -25.35 7.93
CA GLY A 8 54.64 -24.28 8.67
C GLY A 8 53.80 -23.38 7.78
N LEU A 9 54.27 -23.10 6.56
CA LEU A 9 53.51 -22.25 5.60
C LEU A 9 52.29 -22.98 5.02
N GLY A 10 52.37 -24.29 4.86
CA GLY A 10 51.24 -25.09 4.33
C GLY A 10 50.05 -25.18 5.31
N LEU A 11 50.30 -25.19 6.61
CA LEU A 11 49.26 -25.32 7.64
C LEU A 11 48.52 -23.99 7.86
N VAL A 12 49.17 -22.85 7.68
CA VAL A 12 48.50 -21.53 7.79
C VAL A 12 47.61 -21.24 6.61
N ALA A 13 47.96 -21.73 5.40
CA ALA A 13 47.16 -21.55 4.20
C ALA A 13 45.83 -22.34 4.22
N VAL A 14 45.81 -23.53 4.86
CA VAL A 14 44.59 -24.36 4.98
C VAL A 14 43.62 -23.81 6.04
N ALA A 15 44.13 -23.17 7.10
CA ALA A 15 43.28 -22.53 8.13
C ALA A 15 42.55 -21.28 7.64
N ALA A 16 43.12 -20.56 6.66
CA ALA A 16 42.52 -19.33 6.11
C ALA A 16 41.32 -19.60 5.17
N VAL A 17 41.23 -20.79 4.55
CA VAL A 17 40.12 -21.15 3.66
C VAL A 17 38.89 -21.63 4.45
N GLY A 18 39.07 -22.12 5.67
CA GLY A 18 37.96 -22.63 6.51
C GLY A 18 37.10 -21.53 7.16
N LEU A 19 37.55 -20.29 7.25
CA LEU A 19 36.82 -19.18 7.88
C LEU A 19 35.95 -18.37 6.88
N ALA A 20 36.11 -18.57 5.59
CA ALA A 20 35.29 -17.89 4.57
C ALA A 20 33.93 -18.57 4.33
N ALA A 21 33.66 -19.77 4.87
CA ALA A 21 32.45 -20.53 4.64
C ALA A 21 31.31 -20.23 5.63
N CYS A 22 31.54 -19.46 6.71
CA CYS A 22 30.49 -19.15 7.72
C CYS A 22 29.95 -17.72 7.67
N GLY A 23 30.30 -16.92 6.65
CA GLY A 23 29.98 -15.48 6.59
C GLY A 23 28.89 -15.06 5.63
N ASN A 24 28.01 -15.96 5.13
CA ASN A 24 26.93 -15.51 4.24
C ASN A 24 25.56 -16.10 4.59
N ARG A 25 25.14 -15.84 5.82
CA ARG A 25 23.77 -16.17 6.26
C ARG A 25 23.16 -15.01 7.02
N SER A 26 23.12 -13.84 6.38
CA SER A 26 22.29 -12.73 6.84
C SER A 26 22.27 -11.66 5.76
N SER A 27 21.44 -11.80 4.77
CA SER A 27 20.90 -10.70 3.94
C SER A 27 19.89 -11.27 2.96
N ARG A 28 18.88 -11.97 3.48
CA ARG A 28 17.61 -12.04 2.78
C ARG A 28 16.63 -11.26 3.64
N ASN A 29 16.18 -10.15 3.11
CA ASN A 29 15.21 -9.18 3.56
C ASN A 29 15.81 -7.89 4.17
N ALA A 30 16.66 -7.22 3.41
CA ALA A 30 16.56 -5.79 3.30
C ALA A 30 16.18 -5.54 1.84
N ALA A 31 14.89 -5.57 1.53
CA ALA A 31 14.40 -4.89 0.35
C ALA A 31 14.85 -3.45 0.52
N SER A 32 15.78 -3.04 -0.33
CA SER A 32 16.26 -1.66 -0.37
C SER A 32 15.03 -0.79 -0.63
N SER A 33 14.73 0.13 0.26
CA SER A 33 13.64 1.12 0.14
C SER A 33 13.76 2.02 -1.10
N SER A 34 14.77 1.77 -1.94
CA SER A 34 15.06 2.52 -3.17
C SER A 34 14.35 2.00 -4.41
N ASP A 35 13.71 0.82 -4.38
CA ASP A 35 13.11 0.20 -5.56
C ASP A 35 11.58 0.27 -5.63
N VAL A 36 10.89 0.81 -4.62
CA VAL A 36 9.44 0.97 -4.66
C VAL A 36 9.10 2.20 -5.51
N LYS A 37 8.77 1.95 -6.78
CA LYS A 37 8.35 2.99 -7.73
C LYS A 37 6.94 3.50 -7.45
N THR A 38 6.14 2.75 -6.69
CA THR A 38 4.75 3.10 -6.39
C THR A 38 4.70 4.07 -5.22
N LYS A 39 4.04 5.20 -5.44
CA LYS A 39 3.64 6.14 -4.41
C LYS A 39 2.13 6.15 -4.36
N ALA A 40 1.56 5.95 -3.18
CA ALA A 40 0.12 5.78 -3.04
C ALA A 40 -0.53 6.89 -2.21
N ALA A 41 -1.72 7.33 -2.61
CA ALA A 41 -2.51 8.28 -1.86
C ALA A 41 -3.96 7.81 -1.69
N ILE A 42 -4.57 8.19 -0.58
CA ILE A 42 -6.01 8.04 -0.34
C ILE A 42 -6.65 9.41 -0.42
N VAL A 43 -7.78 9.50 -1.09
CA VAL A 43 -8.71 10.63 -1.00
C VAL A 43 -9.96 10.13 -0.27
N THR A 44 -10.26 10.75 0.88
CA THR A 44 -11.42 10.37 1.69
C THR A 44 -12.68 11.06 1.20
N ASP A 45 -13.81 10.50 1.53
CA ASP A 45 -15.06 11.25 1.57
C ASP A 45 -15.08 12.23 2.76
N THR A 46 -16.26 12.77 3.10
CA THR A 46 -16.43 13.75 4.18
C THR A 46 -16.25 13.17 5.59
N GLY A 47 -16.17 11.83 5.73
CA GLY A 47 -16.00 11.15 7.02
C GLY A 47 -14.61 11.30 7.62
N GLY A 48 -13.58 11.45 6.79
CA GLY A 48 -12.20 11.56 7.24
C GLY A 48 -11.58 10.23 7.71
N VAL A 49 -10.27 10.22 7.97
CA VAL A 49 -9.49 9.00 8.27
C VAL A 49 -9.72 8.40 9.67
N ASP A 50 -10.53 9.00 10.49
CA ASP A 50 -10.91 8.57 11.86
C ASP A 50 -12.41 8.26 11.99
N ASP A 51 -13.07 7.99 10.87
CA ASP A 51 -14.51 7.71 10.76
C ASP A 51 -14.95 6.37 11.39
N LYS A 52 -14.01 5.56 11.84
CA LYS A 52 -14.22 4.18 12.32
C LYS A 52 -14.93 3.27 11.30
N SER A 53 -14.73 3.53 10.03
CA SER A 53 -15.37 2.89 8.92
C SER A 53 -14.42 2.75 7.72
N PHE A 54 -14.89 3.06 6.50
CA PHE A 54 -14.16 2.87 5.25
C PHE A 54 -12.85 3.64 5.18
N ASN A 55 -12.87 4.94 5.50
CA ASN A 55 -11.69 5.79 5.38
C ASN A 55 -10.59 5.37 6.37
N GLN A 56 -10.95 5.10 7.62
CA GLN A 56 -9.98 4.61 8.62
C GLN A 56 -9.39 3.28 8.18
N SER A 57 -10.20 2.32 7.76
CA SER A 57 -9.73 0.99 7.34
C SER A 57 -8.78 1.09 6.14
N ALA A 58 -9.12 1.91 5.15
CA ALA A 58 -8.27 2.15 3.99
C ALA A 58 -6.94 2.81 4.39
N TRP A 59 -6.99 3.78 5.30
CA TRP A 59 -5.79 4.46 5.79
C TRP A 59 -4.87 3.53 6.60
N GLU A 60 -5.42 2.71 7.48
CA GLU A 60 -4.66 1.72 8.23
C GLU A 60 -3.98 0.71 7.29
N GLY A 61 -4.70 0.21 6.29
CA GLY A 61 -4.13 -0.66 5.25
C GLY A 61 -2.98 -0.01 4.48
N LEU A 62 -3.13 1.26 4.10
CA LEU A 62 -2.06 1.99 3.41
C LEU A 62 -0.84 2.25 4.31
N GLN A 63 -1.04 2.49 5.60
CA GLN A 63 0.06 2.62 6.56
C GLN A 63 0.82 1.31 6.72
N ASP A 64 0.13 0.17 6.78
CA ASP A 64 0.76 -1.13 6.91
C ASP A 64 1.55 -1.49 5.65
N TRP A 65 0.99 -1.24 4.46
CA TRP A 65 1.74 -1.34 3.21
C TRP A 65 3.00 -0.46 3.21
N GLY A 66 2.88 0.77 3.69
CA GLY A 66 4.02 1.69 3.80
C GLY A 66 5.12 1.17 4.73
N LYS A 67 4.75 0.57 5.88
CA LYS A 67 5.69 -0.05 6.81
C LYS A 67 6.40 -1.25 6.19
N GLU A 68 5.66 -2.14 5.51
CA GLU A 68 6.23 -3.32 4.84
C GLU A 68 7.25 -2.95 3.77
N HIS A 69 7.03 -1.83 3.09
CA HIS A 69 7.92 -1.34 2.03
C HIS A 69 8.94 -0.29 2.50
N ASN A 70 9.04 -0.04 3.82
CA ASN A 70 9.93 0.97 4.40
C ASN A 70 9.72 2.38 3.83
N LEU A 71 8.49 2.72 3.50
CA LEU A 71 8.10 4.04 3.01
C LEU A 71 7.75 4.97 4.18
N SER A 72 7.98 6.25 4.00
CA SER A 72 7.55 7.28 4.96
C SER A 72 6.31 8.00 4.48
N LYS A 73 5.44 8.36 5.41
CA LYS A 73 4.31 9.25 5.15
C LYS A 73 4.79 10.53 4.46
N ASP A 74 3.96 11.06 3.58
CA ASP A 74 4.18 12.28 2.76
C ASP A 74 5.32 12.19 1.72
N LYS A 75 6.02 11.04 1.66
CA LYS A 75 7.02 10.75 0.63
C LYS A 75 6.65 9.57 -0.25
N GLY A 76 6.24 8.46 0.37
CA GLY A 76 5.83 7.24 -0.32
C GLY A 76 4.33 6.99 -0.28
N PHE A 77 3.65 7.50 0.75
CA PHE A 77 2.20 7.41 0.87
C PHE A 77 1.62 8.55 1.71
N THR A 78 0.35 8.90 1.48
CA THR A 78 -0.37 9.93 2.24
C THR A 78 -1.88 9.79 2.11
N TYR A 79 -2.62 10.71 2.73
CA TYR A 79 -4.05 10.91 2.47
C TYR A 79 -4.38 12.37 2.25
N PHE A 80 -5.45 12.60 1.52
CA PHE A 80 -6.10 13.90 1.33
C PHE A 80 -7.51 13.81 1.89
N GLN A 81 -7.79 14.57 2.93
CA GLN A 81 -9.08 14.55 3.58
C GLN A 81 -10.01 15.58 2.97
N SER A 82 -11.23 15.16 2.64
CA SER A 82 -12.28 16.05 2.15
C SER A 82 -13.19 16.46 3.31
N THR A 83 -13.62 17.70 3.30
CA THR A 83 -14.57 18.25 4.27
C THR A 83 -15.95 18.46 3.63
N SER A 84 -15.99 18.47 2.31
CA SER A 84 -17.20 18.58 1.49
C SER A 84 -17.00 17.84 0.15
N GLU A 85 -18.07 17.55 -0.55
CA GLU A 85 -18.01 16.95 -1.89
C GLU A 85 -17.28 17.84 -2.90
N ALA A 86 -17.31 19.16 -2.70
CA ALA A 86 -16.58 20.12 -3.54
C ALA A 86 -15.05 19.96 -3.47
N ASP A 87 -14.53 19.29 -2.44
CA ASP A 87 -13.10 19.06 -2.26
C ASP A 87 -12.58 17.87 -3.09
N TYR A 88 -13.46 16.94 -3.50
CA TYR A 88 -13.07 15.67 -4.11
C TYR A 88 -12.19 15.85 -5.34
N ALA A 89 -12.63 16.64 -6.31
CA ALA A 89 -11.87 16.87 -7.54
C ALA A 89 -10.52 17.53 -7.27
N ASN A 90 -10.49 18.53 -6.38
CA ASN A 90 -9.25 19.22 -6.02
C ASN A 90 -8.27 18.30 -5.28
N ASN A 91 -8.76 17.47 -4.36
CA ASN A 91 -7.93 16.52 -3.63
C ASN A 91 -7.36 15.43 -4.57
N LEU A 92 -8.15 14.92 -5.52
CA LEU A 92 -7.68 13.99 -6.54
C LEU A 92 -6.63 14.62 -7.45
N GLN A 93 -6.82 15.87 -7.86
CA GLN A 93 -5.84 16.61 -8.65
C GLN A 93 -4.53 16.84 -7.90
N GLN A 94 -4.59 17.18 -6.61
CA GLN A 94 -3.39 17.31 -5.77
C GLN A 94 -2.66 15.96 -5.62
N ALA A 95 -3.40 14.88 -5.40
CA ALA A 95 -2.83 13.54 -5.32
C ALA A 95 -2.13 13.16 -6.64
N ALA A 96 -2.75 13.42 -7.79
CA ALA A 96 -2.20 13.15 -9.11
C ALA A 96 -0.87 13.86 -9.38
N GLY A 97 -0.63 14.99 -8.76
CA GLY A 97 0.63 15.73 -8.89
C GLY A 97 1.86 15.05 -8.26
N SER A 98 1.67 14.06 -7.38
CA SER A 98 2.79 13.48 -6.60
C SER A 98 2.74 11.97 -6.41
N TYR A 99 1.60 11.33 -6.67
CA TYR A 99 1.33 9.91 -6.45
C TYR A 99 0.88 9.25 -7.75
N ASN A 100 1.18 7.97 -7.92
CA ASN A 100 0.86 7.22 -9.13
C ASN A 100 -0.14 6.08 -8.91
N LEU A 101 -0.57 5.87 -7.66
CA LEU A 101 -1.66 4.99 -7.28
C LEU A 101 -2.57 5.75 -6.30
N ILE A 102 -3.80 6.03 -6.70
CA ILE A 102 -4.72 6.90 -5.96
C ILE A 102 -6.02 6.15 -5.66
N PHE A 103 -6.35 6.07 -4.38
CA PHE A 103 -7.57 5.44 -3.89
C PHE A 103 -8.62 6.50 -3.59
N GLY A 104 -9.77 6.43 -4.23
CA GLY A 104 -10.99 7.13 -3.82
C GLY A 104 -11.79 6.21 -2.89
N VAL A 105 -12.08 6.68 -1.68
CA VAL A 105 -12.76 5.87 -0.66
C VAL A 105 -14.23 6.28 -0.55
N GLY A 106 -15.11 5.36 -0.95
CA GLY A 106 -16.55 5.54 -0.91
C GLY A 106 -17.17 5.89 -2.25
N PHE A 107 -18.41 5.43 -2.45
CA PHE A 107 -19.19 5.64 -3.68
C PHE A 107 -19.39 7.13 -4.03
N ALA A 108 -19.35 8.02 -3.04
CA ALA A 108 -19.49 9.46 -3.26
C ALA A 108 -18.39 10.05 -4.15
N LEU A 109 -17.22 9.39 -4.23
CA LEU A 109 -16.11 9.82 -5.09
C LEU A 109 -16.22 9.31 -6.54
N HIS A 110 -17.26 8.55 -6.90
CA HIS A 110 -17.38 7.90 -8.21
C HIS A 110 -17.07 8.86 -9.38
N ASN A 111 -17.85 9.93 -9.50
CA ASN A 111 -17.72 10.86 -10.63
C ASN A 111 -16.34 11.55 -10.64
N ALA A 112 -15.86 11.94 -9.46
CA ALA A 112 -14.59 12.64 -9.34
C ALA A 112 -13.40 11.72 -9.71
N VAL A 113 -13.43 10.44 -9.30
CA VAL A 113 -12.41 9.45 -9.66
C VAL A 113 -12.48 9.13 -11.16
N GLU A 114 -13.68 9.00 -11.73
CA GLU A 114 -13.85 8.75 -13.15
C GLU A 114 -13.26 9.89 -14.01
N GLU A 115 -13.51 11.13 -13.64
CA GLU A 115 -12.97 12.32 -14.33
C GLU A 115 -11.45 12.40 -14.16
N ALA A 116 -10.94 12.26 -12.93
CA ALA A 116 -9.50 12.28 -12.67
C ALA A 116 -8.76 11.18 -13.43
N ALA A 117 -9.34 9.99 -13.55
CA ALA A 117 -8.75 8.88 -14.31
C ALA A 117 -8.74 9.12 -15.83
N LYS A 118 -9.70 9.87 -16.37
CA LYS A 118 -9.71 10.31 -17.78
C LYS A 118 -8.63 11.35 -18.03
N ASP A 119 -8.47 12.30 -17.12
CA ASP A 119 -7.51 13.40 -17.24
C ASP A 119 -6.06 12.94 -17.07
N HIS A 120 -5.82 11.92 -16.24
CA HIS A 120 -4.51 11.36 -15.92
C HIS A 120 -4.44 9.88 -16.26
N SER A 121 -4.50 9.55 -17.55
CA SER A 121 -4.53 8.16 -18.03
C SER A 121 -3.24 7.36 -17.79
N ASP A 122 -2.17 8.01 -17.42
CA ASP A 122 -0.87 7.45 -17.02
C ASP A 122 -0.79 7.05 -15.55
N LEU A 123 -1.74 7.48 -14.72
CA LEU A 123 -1.86 7.12 -13.32
C LEU A 123 -2.85 5.99 -13.11
N ASN A 124 -2.76 5.32 -11.96
CA ASN A 124 -3.67 4.25 -11.58
C ASN A 124 -4.58 4.69 -10.45
N TYR A 125 -5.85 4.35 -10.57
CA TYR A 125 -6.88 4.67 -9.59
C TYR A 125 -7.55 3.42 -9.06
N VAL A 126 -8.03 3.49 -7.83
CA VAL A 126 -8.88 2.48 -7.20
C VAL A 126 -10.09 3.18 -6.61
N LEU A 127 -11.29 2.75 -7.00
CA LEU A 127 -12.51 3.18 -6.32
C LEU A 127 -12.96 2.09 -5.35
N ILE A 128 -13.14 2.45 -4.09
CA ILE A 128 -13.64 1.56 -3.04
C ILE A 128 -15.14 1.80 -2.86
N ASP A 129 -15.91 0.72 -2.83
CA ASP A 129 -17.35 0.68 -2.60
C ASP A 129 -18.21 1.16 -3.78
N ASP A 130 -17.65 1.14 -5.01
CA ASP A 130 -18.43 1.33 -6.23
C ASP A 130 -17.67 0.83 -7.46
N VAL A 131 -18.31 0.83 -8.64
CA VAL A 131 -17.77 0.28 -9.89
C VAL A 131 -17.73 1.32 -11.00
N ILE A 132 -16.53 1.72 -11.41
CA ILE A 132 -16.30 2.48 -12.65
C ILE A 132 -16.04 1.49 -13.79
N LYS A 133 -16.80 1.60 -14.88
CA LYS A 133 -16.68 0.74 -16.06
C LYS A 133 -15.91 1.45 -17.17
N ASP A 134 -15.32 0.65 -18.05
CA ASP A 134 -14.66 1.11 -19.30
C ASP A 134 -13.47 2.07 -19.11
N GLN A 135 -12.91 2.13 -17.89
CA GLN A 135 -11.69 2.85 -17.56
C GLN A 135 -10.54 1.87 -17.28
N LYS A 136 -9.53 1.84 -18.17
CA LYS A 136 -8.43 0.87 -18.11
C LYS A 136 -7.49 1.06 -16.93
N ASN A 137 -7.42 2.27 -16.41
CA ASN A 137 -6.56 2.68 -15.30
C ASN A 137 -7.32 2.81 -13.97
N VAL A 138 -8.54 2.27 -13.89
CA VAL A 138 -9.33 2.21 -12.65
C VAL A 138 -9.60 0.75 -12.28
N ALA A 139 -9.24 0.37 -11.06
CA ALA A 139 -9.71 -0.84 -10.40
C ALA A 139 -10.86 -0.48 -9.46
N SER A 140 -11.87 -1.34 -9.40
CA SER A 140 -13.03 -1.16 -8.52
C SER A 140 -13.07 -2.26 -7.48
N VAL A 141 -13.33 -1.90 -6.23
CA VAL A 141 -13.45 -2.82 -5.09
C VAL A 141 -14.83 -2.70 -4.49
N THR A 142 -15.56 -3.80 -4.44
CA THR A 142 -16.90 -3.87 -3.85
C THR A 142 -16.96 -4.94 -2.78
N PHE A 143 -17.98 -4.89 -1.94
CA PHE A 143 -18.19 -5.79 -0.81
C PHE A 143 -19.48 -6.60 -0.99
N ALA A 144 -19.56 -7.74 -0.28
CA ALA A 144 -20.78 -8.57 -0.26
C ALA A 144 -21.79 -8.02 0.76
N ASP A 145 -22.28 -6.80 0.55
CA ASP A 145 -23.14 -6.07 1.50
C ASP A 145 -24.46 -6.79 1.78
N ASN A 146 -24.97 -7.55 0.80
CA ASN A 146 -26.14 -8.40 0.96
C ASN A 146 -25.92 -9.49 2.02
N GLU A 147 -24.70 -10.00 2.19
CA GLU A 147 -24.39 -11.02 3.20
C GLU A 147 -24.36 -10.40 4.59
N SER A 148 -23.70 -9.26 4.75
CA SER A 148 -23.66 -8.54 6.03
C SER A 148 -25.06 -8.06 6.45
N GLY A 149 -25.84 -7.54 5.50
CA GLY A 149 -27.23 -7.14 5.72
C GLY A 149 -28.13 -8.32 6.15
N TYR A 150 -27.95 -9.49 5.52
CA TYR A 150 -28.67 -10.70 5.92
C TYR A 150 -28.33 -11.13 7.36
N LEU A 151 -27.05 -11.15 7.72
CA LEU A 151 -26.60 -11.51 9.07
C LEU A 151 -27.12 -10.54 10.13
N ALA A 152 -27.09 -9.24 9.84
CA ALA A 152 -27.67 -8.21 10.71
C ALA A 152 -29.17 -8.40 10.90
N GLY A 153 -29.90 -8.70 9.82
CA GLY A 153 -31.34 -9.00 9.87
C GLY A 153 -31.67 -10.23 10.73
N VAL A 154 -30.86 -11.31 10.59
CA VAL A 154 -31.02 -12.51 11.44
C VAL A 154 -30.77 -12.20 12.91
N ALA A 155 -29.73 -11.41 13.21
CA ALA A 155 -29.44 -11.00 14.59
C ALA A 155 -30.59 -10.16 15.18
N ALA A 156 -31.07 -9.18 14.43
CA ALA A 156 -32.21 -8.35 14.85
C ALA A 156 -33.47 -9.19 15.11
N ALA A 157 -33.82 -10.11 14.21
CA ALA A 157 -34.98 -10.97 14.37
C ALA A 157 -34.90 -11.89 15.60
N LYS A 158 -33.71 -12.34 15.97
CA LYS A 158 -33.51 -13.20 17.15
C LYS A 158 -33.52 -12.41 18.47
N THR A 159 -33.23 -11.13 18.45
CA THR A 159 -33.18 -10.26 19.64
C THR A 159 -34.47 -9.48 19.89
N THR A 160 -35.29 -9.33 18.86
CA THR A 160 -36.61 -8.68 18.98
C THR A 160 -37.62 -9.66 19.60
N LYS A 161 -38.34 -9.21 20.63
CA LYS A 161 -39.39 -9.96 21.33
C LYS A 161 -40.73 -9.66 20.68
#